data_a141629eef12c49b1f7157dc9cbfc31c
#
_entry.id   a141629eef12c49b1f7157dc9cbfc31c
#
_cell.length_a   1.000
_cell.length_b   1.000
_cell.length_c   1.000
_cell.angle_alpha   90.00
_cell.angle_beta   90.00
_cell.angle_gamma   90.00
#
_symmetry.space_group_name_H-M   'P 1'
#
loop_
_entity.id
_entity.type
_entity.pdbx_description
1 polymer ?
#
loop_
_entity_poly.entity_id
_entity_poly.type
_entity_poly.pdbx_seq_one_letter_code
_entity_poly.pdbx_strand_id
1 'polypeptide(L)'
;FGTKTGSDPDNLKTAYYAFFSDLDNAQQLINDYIKSAPNNNTFADADILTQGGTYPEWIKFSNSLRLRLAMRISNVDRTKAEYEAKKALDPNNGGVLELSSEIIQVSGKNGYTNPLGEINKGWLEVHMNANMESYLLGYEDPRTQKYFEKSIEAYENEIDDNGNYVYGETRKDINYYGQYKGIRQGTGTTHNYYKGHSISTVTPNTPAILMTAAEVWFLRAEAALRGYVDAG
;
A
#
# COMPACT_ATOMS: atom_id res chain seq x y z
N PHE A 1 -10.35 14.52 10.22
CA PHE A 1 -9.25 15.11 10.97
C PHE A 1 -9.39 16.62 10.85
N GLY A 2 -9.47 17.27 11.96
CA GLY A 2 -9.85 18.63 12.20
C GLY A 2 -9.60 19.65 11.12
N THR A 3 -10.64 20.03 10.45
CA THR A 3 -10.69 21.25 9.65
C THR A 3 -11.06 22.47 10.49
N LYS A 4 -11.07 22.33 11.82
CA LYS A 4 -11.32 23.46 12.71
C LYS A 4 -10.01 24.20 12.89
N THR A 5 -9.88 25.32 12.20
CA THR A 5 -8.88 26.34 12.52
C THR A 5 -8.99 26.68 14.01
N GLY A 6 -7.97 26.33 14.79
CA GLY A 6 -7.89 26.65 16.22
C GLY A 6 -8.28 25.53 17.19
N SER A 7 -8.49 24.29 16.75
CA SER A 7 -8.58 23.13 17.64
C SER A 7 -7.23 22.42 17.74
N ASP A 8 -6.87 21.99 18.95
CA ASP A 8 -5.73 21.09 19.13
C ASP A 8 -5.95 19.80 18.31
N PRO A 9 -4.90 19.24 17.67
CA PRO A 9 -5.01 17.98 16.96
C PRO A 9 -5.41 16.88 17.94
N ASP A 10 -6.31 15.98 17.51
CA ASP A 10 -6.67 14.80 18.29
C ASP A 10 -5.42 13.99 18.62
N ASN A 11 -5.32 13.49 19.85
CA ASN A 11 -4.24 12.58 20.17
C ASN A 11 -4.46 11.21 19.50
N LEU A 12 -3.37 10.48 19.25
CA LEU A 12 -3.42 9.19 18.55
C LEU A 12 -4.34 8.18 19.21
N LYS A 13 -4.44 8.17 20.54
CA LYS A 13 -5.35 7.28 21.27
C LYS A 13 -6.80 7.54 20.88
N THR A 14 -7.22 8.79 20.92
CA THR A 14 -8.58 9.19 20.53
C THR A 14 -8.89 8.77 19.09
N ALA A 15 -7.94 9.01 18.16
CA ALA A 15 -8.12 8.64 16.77
C ALA A 15 -8.27 7.12 16.57
N TYR A 16 -7.41 6.30 17.18
CA TYR A 16 -7.53 4.84 17.06
C TYR A 16 -8.81 4.30 17.67
N TYR A 17 -9.26 4.83 18.81
CA TYR A 17 -10.51 4.42 19.44
C TYR A 17 -11.71 4.80 18.56
N ALA A 18 -11.68 5.96 17.91
CA ALA A 18 -12.69 6.34 16.94
C ALA A 18 -12.73 5.38 15.75
N PHE A 19 -11.56 5.00 15.18
CA PHE A 19 -11.50 4.03 14.08
C PHE A 19 -12.14 2.69 14.45
N PHE A 20 -11.91 2.16 15.67
CA PHE A 20 -12.56 0.94 16.11
C PHE A 20 -14.07 1.09 16.25
N SER A 21 -14.53 2.23 16.76
CA SER A 21 -15.96 2.54 16.85
C SER A 21 -16.61 2.66 15.46
N ASP A 22 -15.94 3.30 14.52
CA ASP A 22 -16.42 3.44 13.14
C ASP A 22 -16.52 2.09 12.43
N LEU A 23 -15.53 1.18 12.67
CA LEU A 23 -15.59 -0.18 12.17
C LEU A 23 -16.76 -0.97 12.76
N ASP A 24 -17.08 -0.77 14.04
CA ASP A 24 -18.26 -1.40 14.69
C ASP A 24 -19.55 -0.93 14.05
N ASN A 25 -19.71 0.37 13.90
CA ASN A 25 -20.88 0.98 13.28
C ASN A 25 -21.05 0.52 11.82
N ALA A 26 -19.97 0.52 11.04
CA ALA A 26 -19.99 0.09 9.66
C ALA A 26 -20.41 -1.37 9.52
N GLN A 27 -19.83 -2.28 10.34
CA GLN A 27 -20.20 -3.70 10.32
C GLN A 27 -21.66 -3.92 10.73
N GLN A 28 -22.14 -3.18 11.73
CA GLN A 28 -23.54 -3.27 12.14
C GLN A 28 -24.48 -2.87 11.01
N LEU A 29 -24.22 -1.72 10.35
CA LEU A 29 -25.02 -1.24 9.22
C LEU A 29 -25.04 -2.24 8.07
N ILE A 30 -23.88 -2.82 7.71
CA ILE A 30 -23.77 -3.83 6.66
C ILE A 30 -24.57 -5.08 7.03
N ASN A 31 -24.42 -5.60 8.24
CA ASN A 31 -25.13 -6.79 8.71
C ASN A 31 -26.64 -6.59 8.76
N ASP A 32 -27.10 -5.42 9.19
CA ASP A 32 -28.53 -5.09 9.21
C ASP A 32 -29.08 -4.97 7.79
N TYR A 33 -28.30 -4.41 6.87
CA TYR A 33 -28.67 -4.35 5.47
C TYR A 33 -28.75 -5.74 4.82
N ILE A 34 -27.76 -6.61 5.03
CA ILE A 34 -27.79 -8.00 4.54
C ILE A 34 -29.04 -8.74 5.03
N LYS A 35 -29.42 -8.56 6.30
CA LYS A 35 -30.65 -9.18 6.86
C LYS A 35 -31.92 -8.65 6.20
N SER A 36 -31.98 -7.36 5.91
CA SER A 36 -33.15 -6.72 5.34
C SER A 36 -33.29 -6.95 3.82
N ALA A 37 -32.17 -7.14 3.11
CA ALA A 37 -32.12 -7.27 1.66
C ALA A 37 -31.07 -8.32 1.21
N PRO A 38 -31.25 -9.61 1.55
CA PRO A 38 -30.20 -10.63 1.42
C PRO A 38 -29.74 -10.92 -0.01
N ASN A 39 -30.54 -10.57 -1.00
CA ASN A 39 -30.21 -10.78 -2.43
C ASN A 39 -29.84 -9.47 -3.14
N ASN A 40 -29.69 -8.38 -2.43
CA ASN A 40 -29.35 -7.09 -3.03
C ASN A 40 -27.84 -6.90 -3.04
N ASN A 41 -27.28 -6.64 -4.20
CA ASN A 41 -25.87 -6.32 -4.39
C ASN A 41 -25.71 -5.10 -5.34
N THR A 42 -26.61 -4.13 -5.28
CA THR A 42 -26.58 -2.95 -6.14
C THR A 42 -25.34 -2.09 -5.93
N PHE A 43 -24.66 -2.23 -4.79
CA PHE A 43 -23.41 -1.53 -4.51
C PHE A 43 -22.23 -2.04 -5.36
N ALA A 44 -22.29 -3.29 -5.86
CA ALA A 44 -21.19 -3.92 -6.60
C ALA A 44 -20.70 -3.08 -7.81
N ASP A 45 -21.60 -2.40 -8.49
CA ASP A 45 -21.25 -1.58 -9.65
C ASP A 45 -20.47 -0.30 -9.26
N ALA A 46 -20.71 0.22 -8.07
CA ALA A 46 -20.03 1.39 -7.53
C ALA A 46 -18.75 1.05 -6.75
N ASP A 47 -18.60 -0.22 -6.35
CA ASP A 47 -17.44 -0.65 -5.56
C ASP A 47 -16.16 -0.68 -6.40
N ILE A 48 -15.16 0.09 -5.95
CA ILE A 48 -13.85 0.18 -6.58
C ILE A 48 -12.74 -0.52 -5.76
N LEU A 49 -13.07 -1.08 -4.60
CA LEU A 49 -12.08 -1.61 -3.65
C LEU A 49 -12.03 -3.13 -3.60
N THR A 50 -13.18 -3.79 -3.59
CA THR A 50 -13.23 -5.26 -3.56
C THR A 50 -13.41 -5.83 -4.96
N GLN A 51 -12.92 -7.05 -5.18
CA GLN A 51 -13.00 -7.67 -6.52
C GLN A 51 -14.40 -8.15 -6.88
N GLY A 52 -15.17 -8.55 -5.87
CA GLY A 52 -16.53 -9.08 -6.04
C GLY A 52 -17.64 -8.09 -5.74
N GLY A 53 -17.33 -7.01 -5.05
CA GLY A 53 -18.28 -5.98 -4.67
C GLY A 53 -19.39 -6.47 -3.73
N THR A 54 -19.13 -7.50 -2.91
CA THR A 54 -20.13 -8.07 -2.01
C THR A 54 -20.00 -7.54 -0.59
N TYR A 55 -21.10 -7.47 0.13
CA TYR A 55 -21.10 -7.04 1.52
C TYR A 55 -20.27 -7.95 2.45
N PRO A 56 -20.26 -9.31 2.30
CA PRO A 56 -19.36 -10.17 3.05
C PRO A 56 -17.88 -9.86 2.84
N GLU A 57 -17.44 -9.47 1.63
CA GLU A 57 -16.06 -9.06 1.38
C GLU A 57 -15.71 -7.77 2.15
N TRP A 58 -16.64 -6.85 2.26
CA TRP A 58 -16.48 -5.65 3.07
C TRP A 58 -16.38 -5.96 4.57
N ILE A 59 -17.11 -6.97 5.07
CA ILE A 59 -16.96 -7.45 6.46
C ILE A 59 -15.56 -8.02 6.68
N LYS A 60 -15.08 -8.88 5.77
CA LYS A 60 -13.71 -9.43 5.83
C LYS A 60 -12.66 -8.32 5.81
N PHE A 61 -12.83 -7.32 4.95
CA PHE A 61 -11.93 -6.15 4.90
C PHE A 61 -11.94 -5.38 6.21
N SER A 62 -13.11 -5.09 6.75
CA SER A 62 -13.28 -4.40 8.03
C SER A 62 -12.58 -5.12 9.18
N ASN A 63 -12.73 -6.45 9.28
CA ASN A 63 -12.05 -7.26 10.28
C ASN A 63 -10.53 -7.27 10.08
N SER A 64 -10.07 -7.40 8.84
CA SER A 64 -8.64 -7.36 8.52
C SER A 64 -8.00 -6.00 8.85
N LEU A 65 -8.72 -4.91 8.58
CA LEU A 65 -8.30 -3.56 8.96
C LEU A 65 -8.29 -3.39 10.49
N ARG A 66 -9.29 -3.91 11.18
CA ARG A 66 -9.34 -3.96 12.66
C ARG A 66 -8.10 -4.66 13.22
N LEU A 67 -7.74 -5.81 12.68
CA LEU A 67 -6.56 -6.55 13.11
C LEU A 67 -5.27 -5.74 12.89
N ARG A 68 -5.13 -5.09 11.72
CA ARG A 68 -3.99 -4.19 11.44
C ARG A 68 -3.90 -3.08 12.47
N LEU A 69 -4.99 -2.41 12.76
CA LEU A 69 -5.05 -1.32 13.76
C LEU A 69 -4.74 -1.83 15.16
N ALA A 70 -5.25 -3.00 15.55
CA ALA A 70 -4.95 -3.64 16.82
C ALA A 70 -3.45 -3.90 16.99
N MET A 71 -2.79 -4.48 15.99
CA MET A 71 -1.35 -4.73 16.05
C MET A 71 -0.54 -3.43 16.12
N ARG A 72 -0.99 -2.34 15.50
CA ARG A 72 -0.32 -1.03 15.58
C ARG A 72 -0.28 -0.45 16.99
N ILE A 73 -1.29 -0.69 17.81
CA ILE A 73 -1.35 -0.18 19.18
C ILE A 73 -0.84 -1.19 20.23
N SER A 74 -0.41 -2.36 19.83
CA SER A 74 -0.06 -3.48 20.72
C SER A 74 1.04 -3.16 21.75
N ASN A 75 1.93 -2.23 21.46
CA ASN A 75 3.01 -1.83 22.36
C ASN A 75 2.63 -0.65 23.29
N VAL A 76 1.54 0.06 22.99
CA VAL A 76 1.12 1.25 23.77
C VAL A 76 -0.19 1.05 24.50
N ASP A 77 -1.06 0.13 24.02
CA ASP A 77 -2.33 -0.23 24.67
C ASP A 77 -2.63 -1.72 24.43
N ARG A 78 -1.91 -2.57 25.15
CA ARG A 78 -2.01 -4.02 25.02
C ARG A 78 -3.43 -4.54 25.23
N THR A 79 -4.14 -4.02 26.23
CA THR A 79 -5.48 -4.49 26.57
C THR A 79 -6.48 -4.21 25.43
N LYS A 80 -6.42 -3.02 24.86
CA LYS A 80 -7.26 -2.66 23.71
C LYS A 80 -6.86 -3.44 22.47
N ALA A 81 -5.57 -3.60 22.22
CA ALA A 81 -5.06 -4.39 21.10
C ALA A 81 -5.54 -5.85 21.15
N GLU A 82 -5.42 -6.49 22.31
CA GLU A 82 -5.89 -7.87 22.50
C GLU A 82 -7.41 -7.99 22.27
N TYR A 83 -8.19 -7.08 22.84
CA TYR A 83 -9.64 -7.06 22.66
C TYR A 83 -10.03 -6.95 21.19
N GLU A 84 -9.43 -6.01 20.47
CA GLU A 84 -9.75 -5.77 19.06
C GLU A 84 -9.23 -6.88 18.14
N ALA A 85 -8.07 -7.49 18.45
CA ALA A 85 -7.56 -8.64 17.73
C ALA A 85 -8.46 -9.86 17.87
N LYS A 86 -8.92 -10.18 19.10
CA LYS A 86 -9.89 -11.25 19.36
C LYS A 86 -11.19 -11.01 18.59
N LYS A 87 -11.70 -9.79 18.61
CA LYS A 87 -12.91 -9.42 17.88
C LYS A 87 -12.76 -9.56 16.37
N ALA A 88 -11.60 -9.16 15.83
CA ALA A 88 -11.30 -9.27 14.40
C ALA A 88 -11.22 -10.73 13.93
N LEU A 89 -10.69 -11.61 14.75
CA LEU A 89 -10.43 -13.01 14.42
C LEU A 89 -11.54 -13.97 14.92
N ASP A 90 -12.61 -13.46 15.55
CA ASP A 90 -13.74 -14.28 15.91
C ASP A 90 -14.45 -14.79 14.65
N PRO A 91 -14.51 -16.12 14.43
CA PRO A 91 -15.14 -16.70 13.24
C PRO A 91 -16.60 -16.32 13.07
N ASN A 92 -17.30 -15.95 14.17
CA ASN A 92 -18.69 -15.51 14.12
C ASN A 92 -18.86 -14.10 13.54
N ASN A 93 -17.79 -13.35 13.39
CA ASN A 93 -17.79 -11.98 12.86
C ASN A 93 -17.54 -11.91 11.34
N GLY A 94 -17.67 -13.01 10.60
CA GLY A 94 -17.59 -13.01 9.13
C GLY A 94 -16.19 -13.20 8.55
N GLY A 95 -15.18 -13.43 9.39
CA GLY A 95 -13.82 -13.78 8.98
C GLY A 95 -12.97 -12.58 8.54
N VAL A 96 -11.77 -12.88 8.09
CA VAL A 96 -10.77 -11.94 7.57
C VAL A 96 -10.36 -12.36 6.14
N LEU A 97 -9.50 -11.57 5.48
CA LEU A 97 -8.91 -11.95 4.19
C LEU A 97 -7.95 -13.14 4.38
N GLU A 98 -8.16 -14.23 3.67
CA GLU A 98 -7.39 -15.48 3.82
C GLU A 98 -6.85 -16.02 2.49
N LEU A 99 -7.58 -15.81 1.39
CA LEU A 99 -7.23 -16.32 0.08
C LEU A 99 -6.37 -15.32 -0.70
N SER A 100 -5.43 -15.80 -1.50
CA SER A 100 -4.58 -14.95 -2.34
C SER A 100 -5.37 -14.10 -3.35
N SER A 101 -6.59 -14.50 -3.67
CA SER A 101 -7.52 -13.72 -4.51
C SER A 101 -8.24 -12.61 -3.76
N GLU A 102 -8.24 -12.64 -2.42
CA GLU A 102 -8.88 -11.63 -1.59
C GLU A 102 -7.93 -10.44 -1.39
N ILE A 103 -7.95 -9.52 -2.35
CA ILE A 103 -7.11 -8.32 -2.36
C ILE A 103 -8.01 -7.10 -2.30
N ILE A 104 -7.71 -6.20 -1.38
CA ILE A 104 -8.32 -4.87 -1.34
C ILE A 104 -7.43 -3.92 -2.10
N GLN A 105 -7.92 -3.41 -3.23
CA GLN A 105 -7.16 -2.54 -4.11
C GLN A 105 -8.07 -1.59 -4.86
N VAL A 106 -7.60 -0.38 -5.12
CA VAL A 106 -8.28 0.51 -6.05
C VAL A 106 -7.92 0.08 -7.47
N SER A 107 -8.92 -0.38 -8.22
CA SER A 107 -8.76 -0.83 -9.60
C SER A 107 -9.16 0.27 -10.60
N GLY A 108 -8.85 0.08 -11.89
CA GLY A 108 -9.24 1.00 -12.98
C GLY A 108 -10.74 1.11 -13.24
N LYS A 109 -11.60 0.49 -12.41
CA LYS A 109 -13.04 0.62 -12.48
C LYS A 109 -13.44 2.08 -12.25
N ASN A 110 -14.45 2.55 -12.95
CA ASN A 110 -14.95 3.93 -12.87
C ASN A 110 -13.92 5.02 -13.22
N GLY A 111 -12.94 4.70 -14.07
CA GLY A 111 -11.97 5.67 -14.57
C GLY A 111 -10.84 6.02 -13.58
N TYR A 112 -10.68 5.28 -12.49
CA TYR A 112 -9.55 5.47 -11.61
C TYR A 112 -8.23 5.18 -12.32
N THR A 113 -7.27 6.09 -12.17
CA THR A 113 -5.87 5.89 -12.55
C THR A 113 -4.98 6.05 -11.32
N ASN A 114 -3.93 5.23 -11.24
CA ASN A 114 -2.98 5.30 -10.14
C ASN A 114 -2.07 6.53 -10.31
N PRO A 115 -2.17 7.55 -9.44
CA PRO A 115 -1.34 8.74 -9.57
C PRO A 115 0.15 8.46 -9.43
N LEU A 116 0.53 7.40 -8.69
CA LEU A 116 1.92 6.97 -8.60
C LEU A 116 2.47 6.53 -9.99
N GLY A 117 1.61 6.01 -10.86
CA GLY A 117 1.99 5.65 -12.22
C GLY A 117 2.40 6.87 -13.06
N GLU A 118 1.73 8.00 -12.90
CA GLU A 118 2.10 9.25 -13.56
C GLU A 118 3.43 9.80 -13.01
N ILE A 119 3.58 9.84 -11.69
CA ILE A 119 4.82 10.27 -11.02
C ILE A 119 6.00 9.37 -11.46
N ASN A 120 5.74 8.06 -11.61
CA ASN A 120 6.76 7.09 -11.99
C ASN A 120 7.14 7.18 -13.48
N LYS A 121 6.15 7.20 -14.37
CA LYS A 121 6.37 7.11 -15.83
C LYS A 121 6.45 8.47 -16.53
N GLY A 122 5.65 9.44 -16.09
CA GLY A 122 5.63 10.77 -16.66
C GLY A 122 6.76 11.65 -16.14
N TRP A 123 7.00 11.60 -14.81
CA TRP A 123 8.00 12.48 -14.19
C TRP A 123 9.33 11.79 -13.89
N LEU A 124 9.40 10.45 -13.93
CA LEU A 124 10.58 9.64 -13.61
C LEU A 124 11.12 9.92 -12.20
N GLU A 125 10.24 9.97 -11.20
CA GLU A 125 10.59 10.32 -9.82
C GLU A 125 10.50 9.15 -8.82
N VAL A 126 10.08 7.95 -9.27
CA VAL A 126 9.98 6.78 -8.39
C VAL A 126 11.05 5.76 -8.74
N HIS A 127 12.19 5.87 -8.09
CA HIS A 127 13.36 5.04 -8.36
C HIS A 127 13.56 3.93 -7.34
N MET A 128 14.25 2.88 -7.76
CA MET A 128 14.77 1.84 -6.89
C MET A 128 15.72 2.45 -5.85
N ASN A 129 15.59 2.03 -4.60
CA ASN A 129 16.52 2.40 -3.53
C ASN A 129 17.75 1.48 -3.58
N ALA A 130 18.95 2.00 -3.27
CA ALA A 130 20.20 1.21 -3.29
C ALA A 130 20.17 0.04 -2.28
N ASN A 131 19.46 0.17 -1.15
CA ASN A 131 19.29 -0.95 -0.23
C ASN A 131 18.45 -2.06 -0.87
N MET A 132 17.36 -1.69 -1.57
CA MET A 132 16.52 -2.63 -2.30
C MET A 132 17.31 -3.33 -3.42
N GLU A 133 18.15 -2.58 -4.16
CA GLU A 133 19.09 -3.16 -5.11
C GLU A 133 19.97 -4.24 -4.46
N SER A 134 20.60 -3.93 -3.33
CA SER A 134 21.50 -4.85 -2.63
C SER A 134 20.78 -6.13 -2.20
N TYR A 135 19.57 -6.02 -1.65
CA TYR A 135 18.79 -7.20 -1.24
C TYR A 135 18.33 -8.03 -2.44
N LEU A 136 17.67 -7.39 -3.41
CA LEU A 136 17.06 -8.11 -4.52
C LEU A 136 18.12 -8.79 -5.40
N LEU A 137 19.24 -8.11 -5.68
CA LEU A 137 20.30 -8.68 -6.50
C LEU A 137 21.18 -9.64 -5.70
N GLY A 138 21.46 -9.33 -4.42
CA GLY A 138 22.29 -10.18 -3.56
C GLY A 138 21.66 -11.55 -3.28
N TYR A 139 20.34 -11.63 -3.23
CA TYR A 139 19.59 -12.89 -3.08
C TYR A 139 19.07 -13.46 -4.40
N GLU A 140 19.42 -12.87 -5.55
CA GLU A 140 18.92 -13.26 -6.88
C GLU A 140 17.37 -13.35 -6.91
N ASP A 141 16.70 -12.40 -6.24
CA ASP A 141 15.25 -12.45 -6.03
C ASP A 141 14.50 -12.30 -7.37
N PRO A 142 13.72 -13.30 -7.78
CA PRO A 142 13.00 -13.28 -9.07
C PRO A 142 11.96 -12.15 -9.16
N ARG A 143 11.57 -11.54 -8.04
CA ARG A 143 10.64 -10.42 -8.01
C ARG A 143 11.25 -9.11 -8.48
N THR A 144 12.59 -9.01 -8.61
CA THR A 144 13.28 -7.81 -9.06
C THR A 144 12.66 -7.22 -10.33
N GLN A 145 12.47 -8.05 -11.35
CA GLN A 145 11.84 -7.66 -12.62
C GLN A 145 10.33 -7.35 -12.54
N LYS A 146 9.69 -7.71 -11.44
CA LYS A 146 8.28 -7.39 -11.18
C LYS A 146 8.11 -6.04 -10.50
N TYR A 147 9.11 -5.61 -9.75
CA TYR A 147 9.09 -4.36 -9.01
C TYR A 147 9.74 -3.20 -9.75
N PHE A 148 10.80 -3.50 -10.52
CA PHE A 148 11.63 -2.48 -11.14
C PHE A 148 11.93 -2.79 -12.61
N GLU A 149 12.10 -1.72 -13.38
CA GLU A 149 12.64 -1.78 -14.73
C GLU A 149 14.16 -1.65 -14.68
N LYS A 150 14.83 -2.15 -15.69
CA LYS A 150 16.26 -1.94 -15.84
C LYS A 150 16.55 -0.48 -16.11
N SER A 151 17.72 -0.02 -15.67
CA SER A 151 18.19 1.34 -15.93
C SER A 151 18.23 1.61 -17.42
N ILE A 152 17.75 2.80 -17.77
CA ILE A 152 17.90 3.38 -19.11
C ILE A 152 19.11 4.28 -19.13
N GLU A 153 19.51 4.72 -20.33
CA GLU A 153 20.62 5.66 -20.50
C GLU A 153 20.38 6.93 -19.68
N ALA A 154 21.40 7.33 -18.90
CA ALA A 154 21.38 8.62 -18.24
C ALA A 154 21.84 9.69 -19.23
N TYR A 155 21.09 10.79 -19.28
CA TYR A 155 21.50 11.96 -20.03
C TYR A 155 22.27 12.90 -19.10
N GLU A 156 23.47 13.31 -19.48
CA GLU A 156 24.07 14.52 -18.91
C GLU A 156 23.38 15.73 -19.53
N ASN A 157 22.83 16.59 -18.68
CA ASN A 157 22.44 17.91 -19.13
C ASN A 157 23.68 18.78 -19.12
N GLU A 158 24.11 19.18 -20.30
CA GLU A 158 25.05 20.29 -20.46
C GLU A 158 24.26 21.60 -20.37
N ILE A 159 24.84 22.59 -19.72
CA ILE A 159 24.35 23.97 -19.75
C ILE A 159 25.11 24.61 -20.90
N ASP A 160 24.41 25.13 -21.91
CA ASP A 160 25.04 25.90 -22.99
C ASP A 160 25.58 27.25 -22.50
N ASP A 161 26.31 27.95 -23.32
CA ASP A 161 26.91 29.24 -23.02
C ASP A 161 25.88 30.33 -22.68
N ASN A 162 24.57 30.07 -22.90
CA ASN A 162 23.46 30.95 -22.60
C ASN A 162 22.72 30.53 -21.30
N GLY A 163 23.19 29.50 -20.60
CA GLY A 163 22.59 29.00 -19.39
C GLY A 163 21.34 28.11 -19.58
N ASN A 164 21.07 27.67 -20.81
CA ASN A 164 19.98 26.74 -21.11
C ASN A 164 20.46 25.30 -20.96
N TYR A 165 19.57 24.44 -20.47
CA TYR A 165 19.82 23.01 -20.45
C TYR A 165 19.77 22.44 -21.87
N VAL A 166 20.91 21.97 -22.37
CA VAL A 166 21.02 21.17 -23.59
C VAL A 166 20.99 19.71 -23.16
N TYR A 167 20.14 18.90 -23.75
CA TYR A 167 20.19 17.45 -23.56
C TYR A 167 21.46 16.93 -24.18
N GLY A 168 22.44 16.64 -23.33
CA GLY A 168 23.72 16.10 -23.76
C GLY A 168 23.61 14.71 -24.40
N GLU A 169 24.67 14.24 -25.01
CA GLU A 169 24.76 12.88 -25.51
C GLU A 169 24.60 11.86 -24.39
N THR A 170 23.97 10.73 -24.69
CA THR A 170 23.83 9.60 -23.81
C THR A 170 25.18 9.16 -23.24
N ARG A 171 25.37 9.19 -21.94
CA ARG A 171 26.59 8.66 -21.31
C ARG A 171 26.60 7.15 -21.39
N LYS A 172 27.32 6.62 -22.36
CA LYS A 172 27.56 5.18 -22.52
C LYS A 172 28.60 4.61 -21.56
N ASP A 173 29.34 5.46 -20.87
CA ASP A 173 30.37 5.12 -19.88
C ASP A 173 29.78 4.78 -18.49
N ILE A 174 28.46 4.92 -18.31
CA ILE A 174 27.81 4.55 -17.06
C ILE A 174 27.59 3.03 -17.04
N ASN A 175 28.35 2.36 -16.20
CA ASN A 175 28.42 0.88 -16.10
C ASN A 175 27.12 0.17 -15.67
N TYR A 176 25.99 0.84 -15.58
CA TYR A 176 24.73 0.23 -15.12
C TYR A 176 23.60 0.22 -16.18
N TYR A 177 23.87 0.68 -17.41
CA TYR A 177 22.88 0.59 -18.48
C TYR A 177 22.39 -0.85 -18.69
N GLY A 178 21.08 -1.03 -18.72
CA GLY A 178 20.46 -2.35 -18.87
C GLY A 178 20.57 -3.25 -17.64
N GLN A 179 21.08 -2.74 -16.52
CA GLN A 179 21.14 -3.43 -15.23
C GLN A 179 20.10 -2.83 -14.26
N TYR A 180 19.89 -3.47 -13.13
CA TYR A 180 19.12 -2.87 -12.04
C TYR A 180 20.05 -1.99 -11.21
N LYS A 181 19.69 -0.71 -11.08
CA LYS A 181 20.51 0.27 -10.35
C LYS A 181 19.64 1.18 -9.50
N GLY A 182 19.90 1.16 -8.19
CA GLY A 182 19.20 1.98 -7.21
C GLY A 182 19.95 3.27 -6.88
N ILE A 183 19.22 4.18 -6.22
CA ILE A 183 19.71 5.47 -5.75
C ILE A 183 19.99 5.38 -4.25
N ARG A 184 21.12 5.93 -3.79
CA ARG A 184 21.41 6.07 -2.36
C ARG A 184 20.54 7.13 -1.74
N GLN A 185 19.95 6.83 -0.59
CA GLN A 185 19.23 7.83 0.19
C GLN A 185 20.18 8.89 0.78
N GLY A 186 19.68 10.12 0.89
CA GLY A 186 20.42 11.21 1.51
C GLY A 186 21.54 11.81 0.64
N THR A 187 21.63 11.45 -0.64
CA THR A 187 22.52 12.11 -1.59
C THR A 187 21.89 13.40 -2.09
N GLY A 188 22.65 14.50 -2.12
CA GLY A 188 22.20 15.78 -2.68
C GLY A 188 22.20 15.85 -4.19
N THR A 189 21.92 14.72 -4.87
CA THR A 189 21.92 14.61 -6.33
C THR A 189 20.66 15.21 -6.95
N THR A 190 20.81 15.75 -8.17
CA THR A 190 19.69 16.31 -8.93
C THR A 190 18.91 15.23 -9.67
N HIS A 191 17.66 15.52 -10.04
CA HIS A 191 16.83 14.64 -10.86
C HIS A 191 17.53 14.19 -12.14
N ASN A 192 18.24 15.07 -12.80
CA ASN A 192 18.97 14.75 -14.04
C ASN A 192 20.06 13.70 -13.87
N TYR A 193 20.67 13.62 -12.68
CA TYR A 193 21.69 12.60 -12.39
C TYR A 193 21.09 11.20 -12.32
N TYR A 194 19.92 11.04 -11.71
CA TYR A 194 19.38 9.72 -11.40
C TYR A 194 18.18 9.29 -12.26
N LYS A 195 17.63 10.16 -13.10
CA LYS A 195 16.44 9.83 -13.92
C LYS A 195 16.60 8.59 -14.82
N GLY A 196 17.84 8.22 -15.13
CA GLY A 196 18.17 7.00 -15.87
C GLY A 196 18.29 5.74 -15.02
N HIS A 197 18.24 5.85 -13.68
CA HIS A 197 18.28 4.70 -12.78
C HIS A 197 16.99 3.88 -12.86
N SER A 198 17.00 2.68 -12.27
CA SER A 198 15.85 1.78 -12.29
C SER A 198 14.61 2.42 -11.65
N ILE A 199 13.54 2.53 -12.40
CA ILE A 199 12.25 3.01 -11.94
C ILE A 199 11.33 1.84 -11.59
N SER A 200 10.27 2.11 -10.84
CA SER A 200 9.23 1.12 -10.54
C SER A 200 8.50 0.69 -11.82
N THR A 201 7.96 -0.53 -11.82
CA THR A 201 7.07 -1.02 -12.90
C THR A 201 5.65 -0.46 -12.82
N VAL A 202 5.33 0.32 -11.80
CA VAL A 202 3.99 0.92 -11.61
C VAL A 202 3.64 1.85 -12.79
N THR A 203 2.45 1.65 -13.33
CA THR A 203 1.86 2.45 -14.41
C THR A 203 0.54 3.08 -13.93
N PRO A 204 -0.05 4.05 -14.66
CA PRO A 204 -1.37 4.57 -14.31
C PRO A 204 -2.48 3.51 -14.21
N ASN A 205 -2.33 2.38 -14.89
CA ASN A 205 -3.28 1.26 -14.86
C ASN A 205 -2.98 0.22 -13.78
N THR A 206 -1.88 0.36 -13.04
CA THR A 206 -1.54 -0.56 -11.95
C THR A 206 -2.49 -0.32 -10.77
N PRO A 207 -3.21 -1.35 -10.28
CA PRO A 207 -4.07 -1.19 -9.11
C PRO A 207 -3.29 -0.73 -7.88
N ALA A 208 -3.86 0.18 -7.10
CA ALA A 208 -3.28 0.60 -5.82
C ALA A 208 -3.71 -0.38 -4.72
N ILE A 209 -2.81 -1.26 -4.32
CA ILE A 209 -3.08 -2.29 -3.29
C ILE A 209 -3.12 -1.63 -1.92
N LEU A 210 -4.22 -1.84 -1.18
CA LEU A 210 -4.43 -1.34 0.18
C LEU A 210 -4.20 -2.43 1.23
N MET A 211 -4.59 -3.68 0.93
CA MET A 211 -4.44 -4.82 1.83
C MET A 211 -4.44 -6.14 1.06
N THR A 212 -3.62 -7.09 1.50
CA THR A 212 -3.58 -8.45 0.96
C THR A 212 -3.80 -9.48 2.05
N ALA A 213 -4.25 -10.67 1.68
CA ALA A 213 -4.35 -11.80 2.62
C ALA A 213 -2.99 -12.16 3.23
N ALA A 214 -1.88 -12.03 2.48
CA ALA A 214 -0.54 -12.28 3.01
C ALA A 214 -0.22 -11.38 4.22
N GLU A 215 -0.56 -10.09 4.17
CA GLU A 215 -0.42 -9.20 5.32
C GLU A 215 -1.26 -9.68 6.50
N VAL A 216 -2.50 -10.08 6.24
CA VAL A 216 -3.42 -10.54 7.30
C VAL A 216 -2.89 -11.80 7.97
N TRP A 217 -2.31 -12.73 7.22
CA TRP A 217 -1.65 -13.91 7.79
C TRP A 217 -0.49 -13.56 8.70
N PHE A 218 0.36 -12.58 8.33
CA PHE A 218 1.42 -12.09 9.21
C PHE A 218 0.86 -11.40 10.47
N LEU A 219 -0.22 -10.63 10.35
CA LEU A 219 -0.87 -10.01 11.51
C LEU A 219 -1.49 -11.05 12.45
N ARG A 220 -2.07 -12.14 11.92
CA ARG A 220 -2.55 -13.28 12.71
C ARG A 220 -1.41 -13.95 13.46
N ALA A 221 -0.30 -14.21 12.78
CA ALA A 221 0.90 -14.80 13.40
C ALA A 221 1.45 -13.90 14.52
N GLU A 222 1.48 -12.59 14.31
CA GLU A 222 1.89 -11.63 15.35
C GLU A 222 0.93 -11.64 16.53
N ALA A 223 -0.39 -11.66 16.30
CA ALA A 223 -1.40 -11.72 17.36
C ALA A 223 -1.24 -13.00 18.20
N ALA A 224 -1.00 -14.15 17.55
CA ALA A 224 -0.74 -15.41 18.23
C ALA A 224 0.57 -15.39 19.04
N LEU A 225 1.65 -14.87 18.45
CA LEU A 225 2.95 -14.71 19.15
C LEU A 225 2.82 -13.82 20.41
N ARG A 226 1.95 -12.81 20.37
CA ARG A 226 1.65 -11.94 21.52
C ARG A 226 0.72 -12.59 22.55
N GLY A 227 0.17 -13.78 22.28
CA GLY A 227 -0.77 -14.50 23.13
C GLY A 227 -2.18 -13.90 23.14
N TYR A 228 -2.55 -13.17 22.10
CA TYR A 228 -3.89 -12.57 22.00
C TYR A 228 -4.93 -13.57 21.49
N VAL A 229 -4.53 -14.50 20.65
CA VAL A 229 -5.36 -15.55 20.07
C VAL A 229 -4.54 -16.84 19.98
N ASP A 230 -5.22 -17.98 19.80
CA ASP A 230 -4.55 -19.24 19.51
C ASP A 230 -3.96 -19.21 18.11
N ALA A 231 -2.90 -19.99 17.89
CA ALA A 231 -2.18 -19.99 16.61
C ALA A 231 -2.97 -20.58 15.41
N GLY A 232 -4.11 -21.22 15.70
CA GLY A 232 -5.04 -21.80 14.72
C GLY A 232 -4.62 -23.19 14.26
#